data_1f9892262f9cfb6c9fef4c21c0b1ce50
#
_entry.id   1f9892262f9cfb6c9fef4c21c0b1ce50
#
_cell.length_a   1.000
_cell.length_b   1.000
_cell.length_c   1.000
_cell.angle_alpha   90.00
_cell.angle_beta   90.00
_cell.angle_gamma   90.00
#
_symmetry.space_group_name_H-M   'P 1'
#
loop_
_entity.id
_entity.type
_entity.pdbx_description
1 polymer ?
#
loop_
_entity_poly.entity_id
_entity_poly.type
_entity_poly.pdbx_seq_one_letter_code
_entity_poly.pdbx_strand_id
1 'polypeptide(L)'
;MPDAPVAPGRLLAVSDLHVSYPQNRQWVEDLPPGSPDDWLLVVGDVAERVADIEWTLRTLSRRFGTVVWVPGNHDLWSHPADPVKLRGEERYQHLVALCRDLGVITPEDPYPVWPGAGGRAVIVPLFLLYDYTFRPAGTSTKAEALALAYKTGVVGTDERMLHPDPYPSREAWCQARIDATTPRLAALDPRLPTILVNHFPLTREPTQILRYPVFAQWCGTEQTADWHLRYRALAVVYGHLHIPRTTWQDGVRFEEVSLGYPQEQDKYPSRPRRLTQILPSEHASTVAGNLV
;
A
#
# COMPACT_ATOMS: atom_id res chain seq x y z
N MET A 1 -25.99 3.48 25.41
CA MET A 1 -25.36 2.16 25.44
C MET A 1 -23.94 2.39 25.93
N PRO A 2 -23.47 1.74 26.99
CA PRO A 2 -22.07 1.83 27.37
C PRO A 2 -21.22 1.31 26.22
N ASP A 3 -20.15 2.03 25.87
CA ASP A 3 -19.20 1.61 24.84
C ASP A 3 -18.68 0.22 25.18
N ALA A 4 -18.71 -0.69 24.19
CA ALA A 4 -18.09 -1.99 24.35
C ALA A 4 -16.60 -1.78 24.69
N PRO A 5 -15.99 -2.59 25.57
CA PRO A 5 -14.59 -2.45 25.91
C PRO A 5 -13.74 -2.47 24.62
N VAL A 6 -12.87 -1.49 24.50
CA VAL A 6 -11.95 -1.38 23.35
C VAL A 6 -11.04 -2.60 23.36
N ALA A 7 -11.03 -3.36 22.29
CA ALA A 7 -10.15 -4.53 22.16
C ALA A 7 -8.67 -4.10 22.26
N PRO A 8 -7.82 -4.86 22.96
CA PRO A 8 -6.40 -4.50 23.21
C PRO A 8 -5.48 -4.70 22.01
N GLY A 9 -5.98 -4.80 20.79
CA GLY A 9 -5.21 -5.05 19.58
C GLY A 9 -4.44 -3.84 19.04
N ARG A 10 -3.46 -4.09 18.16
CA ARG A 10 -2.71 -3.09 17.41
C ARG A 10 -3.03 -3.22 15.92
N LEU A 11 -3.16 -2.10 15.23
CA LEU A 11 -3.17 -2.05 13.77
C LEU A 11 -1.74 -1.79 13.28
N LEU A 12 -1.16 -2.78 12.64
CA LEU A 12 0.22 -2.81 12.18
C LEU A 12 0.25 -2.78 10.64
N ALA A 13 1.36 -2.32 10.06
CA ALA A 13 1.52 -2.27 8.61
C ALA A 13 2.94 -2.61 8.17
N VAL A 14 3.05 -3.17 6.97
CA VAL A 14 4.30 -3.40 6.24
C VAL A 14 4.03 -3.44 4.74
N SER A 15 5.01 -3.02 3.94
CA SER A 15 4.99 -3.06 2.48
C SER A 15 6.33 -3.56 1.94
N ASP A 16 6.38 -3.83 0.64
CA ASP A 16 7.63 -4.10 -0.09
C ASP A 16 8.44 -5.23 0.54
N LEU A 17 7.73 -6.32 0.84
CA LEU A 17 8.33 -7.49 1.49
C LEU A 17 9.33 -8.20 0.58
N HIS A 18 9.09 -8.24 -0.73
CA HIS A 18 9.99 -8.83 -1.73
C HIS A 18 10.60 -10.16 -1.27
N VAL A 19 9.76 -11.11 -0.83
CA VAL A 19 10.21 -12.38 -0.24
C VAL A 19 10.91 -13.32 -1.23
N SER A 20 11.02 -12.93 -2.48
CA SER A 20 11.92 -13.55 -3.46
C SER A 20 13.39 -13.45 -3.02
N TYR A 21 13.72 -12.48 -2.17
CA TYR A 21 15.01 -12.35 -1.51
C TYR A 21 15.03 -13.19 -0.23
N PRO A 22 16.01 -14.13 -0.06
CA PRO A 22 16.07 -15.02 1.10
C PRO A 22 16.07 -14.29 2.45
N GLN A 23 16.75 -13.14 2.53
CA GLN A 23 16.82 -12.33 3.76
C GLN A 23 15.46 -11.78 4.19
N ASN A 24 14.65 -11.33 3.21
CA ASN A 24 13.30 -10.82 3.48
C ASN A 24 12.34 -11.95 3.79
N ARG A 25 12.50 -13.11 3.13
CA ARG A 25 11.76 -14.33 3.46
C ARG A 25 12.03 -14.75 4.91
N GLN A 26 13.29 -14.80 5.31
CA GLN A 26 13.70 -15.11 6.69
C GLN A 26 13.09 -14.11 7.68
N TRP A 27 13.08 -12.80 7.34
CA TRP A 27 12.47 -11.80 8.19
C TRP A 27 10.97 -12.08 8.42
N VAL A 28 10.22 -12.50 7.40
CA VAL A 28 8.81 -12.93 7.55
C VAL A 28 8.70 -14.18 8.42
N GLU A 29 9.62 -15.16 8.28
CA GLU A 29 9.65 -16.36 9.09
C GLU A 29 9.94 -16.06 10.58
N ASP A 30 10.78 -15.09 10.84
CA ASP A 30 11.19 -14.68 12.19
C ASP A 30 10.21 -13.73 12.89
N LEU A 31 9.19 -13.21 12.18
CA LEU A 31 8.18 -12.38 12.82
C LEU A 31 7.51 -13.14 13.97
N PRO A 32 7.51 -12.58 15.19
CA PRO A 32 6.80 -13.22 16.29
C PRO A 32 5.30 -13.23 16.03
N PRO A 33 4.56 -14.22 16.57
CA PRO A 33 3.11 -14.18 16.55
C PRO A 33 2.61 -12.87 17.17
N GLY A 34 1.66 -12.21 16.51
CA GLY A 34 0.92 -11.11 17.09
C GLY A 34 -0.08 -11.57 18.15
N SER A 35 -0.73 -10.61 18.80
CA SER A 35 -1.95 -10.89 19.57
C SER A 35 -3.06 -11.35 18.59
N PRO A 36 -3.99 -12.22 19.00
CA PRO A 36 -5.18 -12.53 18.21
C PRO A 36 -6.01 -11.31 17.80
N ASP A 37 -5.87 -10.21 18.54
CA ASP A 37 -6.55 -8.94 18.29
C ASP A 37 -5.73 -7.99 17.39
N ASP A 38 -4.48 -8.31 17.10
CA ASP A 38 -3.64 -7.51 16.20
C ASP A 38 -4.07 -7.70 14.73
N TRP A 39 -4.19 -6.58 14.00
CA TRP A 39 -4.42 -6.57 12.56
C TRP A 39 -3.16 -6.18 11.82
N LEU A 40 -2.94 -6.77 10.65
CA LEU A 40 -1.81 -6.45 9.79
C LEU A 40 -2.28 -5.96 8.42
N LEU A 41 -1.82 -4.77 8.03
CA LEU A 41 -1.94 -4.24 6.68
C LEU A 41 -0.69 -4.64 5.87
N VAL A 42 -0.86 -5.45 4.84
CA VAL A 42 0.17 -5.83 3.87
C VAL A 42 0.00 -4.96 2.63
N VAL A 43 0.85 -3.95 2.49
CA VAL A 43 0.63 -2.82 1.59
C VAL A 43 1.35 -3.00 0.24
N GLY A 44 1.21 -4.20 -0.33
CA GLY A 44 1.72 -4.55 -1.66
C GLY A 44 3.20 -4.92 -1.72
N ASP A 45 3.60 -5.31 -2.92
CA ASP A 45 4.95 -5.76 -3.27
C ASP A 45 5.44 -6.89 -2.36
N VAL A 46 4.57 -7.91 -2.20
CA VAL A 46 4.88 -9.12 -1.45
C VAL A 46 5.93 -9.94 -2.20
N ALA A 47 5.69 -10.23 -3.47
CA ALA A 47 6.59 -10.94 -4.37
C ALA A 47 6.12 -10.89 -5.83
N GLU A 48 6.97 -11.39 -6.76
CA GLU A 48 6.65 -11.47 -8.19
C GLU A 48 5.95 -12.80 -8.58
N ARG A 49 6.08 -13.85 -7.75
CA ARG A 49 5.48 -15.17 -8.03
C ARG A 49 4.30 -15.45 -7.12
N VAL A 50 3.22 -15.96 -7.69
CA VAL A 50 1.99 -16.30 -6.96
C VAL A 50 2.27 -17.22 -5.78
N ALA A 51 3.12 -18.23 -5.94
CA ALA A 51 3.47 -19.17 -4.86
C ALA A 51 4.15 -18.50 -3.66
N ASP A 52 4.98 -17.46 -3.89
CA ASP A 52 5.63 -16.71 -2.82
C ASP A 52 4.65 -15.75 -2.14
N ILE A 53 3.72 -15.15 -2.90
CA ILE A 53 2.62 -14.34 -2.36
C ILE A 53 1.74 -15.21 -1.46
N GLU A 54 1.32 -16.38 -1.95
CA GLU A 54 0.50 -17.35 -1.19
C GLU A 54 1.18 -17.76 0.11
N TRP A 55 2.45 -18.16 0.02
CA TRP A 55 3.22 -18.57 1.18
C TRP A 55 3.29 -17.46 2.24
N THR A 56 3.54 -16.23 1.80
CA THR A 56 3.66 -15.07 2.69
C THR A 56 2.32 -14.78 3.38
N LEU A 57 1.25 -14.61 2.60
CA LEU A 57 -0.07 -14.29 3.15
C LEU A 57 -0.59 -15.41 4.06
N ARG A 58 -0.37 -16.69 3.72
CA ARG A 58 -0.68 -17.83 4.56
C ARG A 58 0.11 -17.82 5.87
N THR A 59 1.37 -17.43 5.83
CA THR A 59 2.21 -17.32 7.03
C THR A 59 1.71 -16.19 7.95
N LEU A 60 1.39 -15.04 7.38
CA LEU A 60 0.91 -13.89 8.13
C LEU A 60 -0.52 -14.09 8.68
N SER A 61 -1.43 -14.71 7.91
CA SER A 61 -2.80 -14.97 8.36
C SER A 61 -2.89 -15.94 9.55
N ARG A 62 -1.86 -16.73 9.80
CA ARG A 62 -1.76 -17.60 10.99
C ARG A 62 -1.22 -16.87 12.23
N ARG A 63 -0.67 -15.68 12.07
CA ARG A 63 0.01 -14.93 13.14
C ARG A 63 -0.76 -13.72 13.63
N PHE A 64 -1.65 -13.18 12.79
CA PHE A 64 -2.44 -12.00 13.09
C PHE A 64 -3.92 -12.34 13.03
N GLY A 65 -4.73 -11.71 13.87
CA GLY A 65 -6.17 -11.96 13.93
C GLY A 65 -6.91 -11.55 12.66
N THR A 66 -6.41 -10.51 11.98
CA THR A 66 -6.91 -10.08 10.66
C THR A 66 -5.75 -9.61 9.80
N VAL A 67 -5.72 -10.04 8.56
CA VAL A 67 -4.77 -9.55 7.55
C VAL A 67 -5.57 -8.88 6.43
N VAL A 68 -5.13 -7.67 6.06
CA VAL A 68 -5.66 -6.90 4.93
C VAL A 68 -4.54 -6.74 3.92
N TRP A 69 -4.78 -7.09 2.66
CA TRP A 69 -3.81 -6.96 1.59
C TRP A 69 -4.28 -5.99 0.52
N VAL A 70 -3.38 -5.20 -0.01
CA VAL A 70 -3.56 -4.44 -1.25
C VAL A 70 -2.44 -4.81 -2.22
N PRO A 71 -2.68 -4.81 -3.55
CA PRO A 71 -1.64 -5.17 -4.50
C PRO A 71 -0.63 -4.05 -4.71
N GLY A 72 0.65 -4.42 -4.84
CA GLY A 72 1.68 -3.59 -5.43
C GLY A 72 1.93 -3.96 -6.90
N ASN A 73 2.83 -3.23 -7.55
CA ASN A 73 3.16 -3.51 -8.96
C ASN A 73 3.88 -4.87 -9.13
N HIS A 74 4.75 -5.25 -8.20
CA HIS A 74 5.44 -6.54 -8.25
C HIS A 74 4.48 -7.73 -8.11
N ASP A 75 3.45 -7.62 -7.29
CA ASP A 75 2.42 -8.66 -7.17
C ASP A 75 1.69 -8.90 -8.52
N LEU A 76 1.56 -7.82 -9.32
CA LEU A 76 0.85 -7.82 -10.60
C LEU A 76 1.75 -8.11 -11.82
N TRP A 77 3.08 -8.18 -11.63
CA TRP A 77 3.99 -8.47 -12.73
C TRP A 77 3.77 -9.86 -13.32
N SER A 78 3.82 -9.94 -14.65
CA SER A 78 3.89 -11.20 -15.38
C SER A 78 5.34 -11.68 -15.44
N HIS A 79 5.83 -12.18 -14.30
CA HIS A 79 7.23 -12.57 -14.17
C HIS A 79 7.53 -13.86 -14.96
N PRO A 80 8.61 -13.92 -15.78
CA PRO A 80 8.92 -15.09 -16.61
C PRO A 80 9.10 -16.38 -15.83
N ALA A 81 9.61 -16.33 -14.60
CA ALA A 81 9.81 -17.49 -13.74
C ALA A 81 8.55 -17.91 -12.95
N ASP A 82 7.46 -17.13 -13.00
CA ASP A 82 6.20 -17.54 -12.40
C ASP A 82 5.53 -18.61 -13.29
N PRO A 83 5.19 -19.80 -12.80
CA PRO A 83 4.40 -20.78 -13.55
C PRO A 83 3.00 -20.28 -13.86
N VAL A 84 2.42 -19.42 -13.05
CA VAL A 84 1.11 -18.79 -13.28
C VAL A 84 1.25 -17.67 -14.30
N LYS A 85 0.76 -17.90 -15.54
CA LYS A 85 0.95 -16.98 -16.68
C LYS A 85 -0.18 -15.96 -16.86
N LEU A 86 -0.90 -15.67 -15.79
CA LEU A 86 -1.93 -14.62 -15.78
C LEU A 86 -1.30 -13.23 -15.77
N ARG A 87 -2.05 -12.24 -16.30
CA ARG A 87 -1.61 -10.85 -16.33
C ARG A 87 -2.78 -9.87 -16.24
N GLY A 88 -2.50 -8.64 -15.90
CA GLY A 88 -3.50 -7.58 -15.79
C GLY A 88 -4.59 -7.90 -14.78
N GLU A 89 -5.83 -7.59 -15.15
CA GLU A 89 -7.00 -7.81 -14.30
C GLU A 89 -7.20 -9.29 -13.94
N GLU A 90 -6.90 -10.21 -14.87
CA GLU A 90 -7.03 -11.65 -14.60
C GLU A 90 -6.06 -12.11 -13.50
N ARG A 91 -4.81 -11.62 -13.50
CA ARG A 91 -3.87 -11.89 -12.43
C ARG A 91 -4.35 -11.29 -11.11
N TYR A 92 -4.84 -10.06 -11.12
CA TYR A 92 -5.38 -9.42 -9.94
C TYR A 92 -6.54 -10.22 -9.33
N GLN A 93 -7.51 -10.62 -10.14
CA GLN A 93 -8.66 -11.42 -9.66
C GLN A 93 -8.25 -12.80 -9.13
N HIS A 94 -7.22 -13.41 -9.72
CA HIS A 94 -6.64 -14.63 -9.19
C HIS A 94 -6.04 -14.41 -7.78
N LEU A 95 -5.32 -13.34 -7.57
CA LEU A 95 -4.77 -12.99 -6.25
C LEU A 95 -5.87 -12.65 -5.23
N VAL A 96 -6.94 -11.97 -5.66
CA VAL A 96 -8.12 -11.73 -4.81
C VAL A 96 -8.75 -13.04 -4.35
N ALA A 97 -8.96 -14.01 -5.27
CA ALA A 97 -9.49 -15.32 -4.93
C ALA A 97 -8.58 -16.06 -3.93
N LEU A 98 -7.28 -16.07 -4.18
CA LEU A 98 -6.28 -16.64 -3.27
C LEU A 98 -6.33 -16.00 -1.87
N CYS A 99 -6.41 -14.68 -1.79
CA CYS A 99 -6.55 -13.97 -0.51
C CYS A 99 -7.79 -14.40 0.25
N ARG A 100 -8.95 -14.50 -0.43
CA ARG A 100 -10.22 -14.95 0.17
C ARG A 100 -10.14 -16.38 0.70
N ASP A 101 -9.48 -17.28 -0.01
CA ASP A 101 -9.25 -18.67 0.44
C ASP A 101 -8.37 -18.73 1.71
N LEU A 102 -7.55 -17.69 1.95
CA LEU A 102 -6.72 -17.55 3.13
C LEU A 102 -7.38 -16.74 4.27
N GLY A 103 -8.59 -16.23 4.07
CA GLY A 103 -9.25 -15.32 5.01
C GLY A 103 -8.62 -13.91 5.06
N VAL A 104 -7.88 -13.52 4.02
CA VAL A 104 -7.24 -12.19 3.89
C VAL A 104 -8.20 -11.24 3.17
N ILE A 105 -8.42 -10.07 3.76
CA ILE A 105 -9.31 -9.03 3.22
C ILE A 105 -8.60 -8.30 2.07
N THR A 106 -9.33 -8.01 1.00
CA THR A 106 -8.83 -7.40 -0.23
C THR A 106 -9.56 -6.09 -0.55
N PRO A 107 -9.09 -5.29 -1.54
CA PRO A 107 -9.83 -4.13 -2.03
C PRO A 107 -11.24 -4.42 -2.53
N GLU A 108 -11.53 -5.66 -2.92
CA GLU A 108 -12.85 -6.08 -3.46
C GLU A 108 -13.87 -6.45 -2.37
N ASP A 109 -13.41 -6.60 -1.12
CA ASP A 109 -14.26 -6.98 0.00
C ASP A 109 -14.91 -5.75 0.66
N PRO A 110 -15.96 -5.92 1.49
CA PRO A 110 -16.47 -4.85 2.33
C PRO A 110 -15.36 -4.25 3.20
N TYR A 111 -15.29 -2.94 3.30
CA TYR A 111 -14.28 -2.27 4.12
C TYR A 111 -14.51 -2.54 5.60
N PRO A 112 -13.58 -3.19 6.31
CA PRO A 112 -13.76 -3.53 7.69
C PRO A 112 -13.59 -2.31 8.60
N VAL A 113 -14.24 -2.35 9.77
CA VAL A 113 -14.08 -1.32 10.80
C VAL A 113 -13.12 -1.83 11.86
N TRP A 114 -12.01 -1.15 12.04
CA TRP A 114 -11.07 -1.38 13.15
C TRP A 114 -11.78 -1.10 14.48
N PRO A 115 -11.85 -2.08 15.40
CA PRO A 115 -12.56 -1.92 16.66
C PRO A 115 -11.64 -1.57 17.85
N GLY A 116 -10.31 -1.59 17.61
CA GLY A 116 -9.31 -1.66 18.67
C GLY A 116 -8.88 -0.32 19.27
N ALA A 117 -7.73 -0.35 19.91
CA ALA A 117 -7.13 0.80 20.56
C ALA A 117 -6.85 1.94 19.56
N GLY A 118 -6.97 3.19 20.00
CA GLY A 118 -6.81 4.38 19.16
C GLY A 118 -8.10 4.87 18.51
N GLY A 119 -9.23 4.19 18.76
CA GLY A 119 -10.55 4.55 18.26
C GLY A 119 -10.95 3.80 16.98
N ARG A 120 -12.26 3.82 16.72
CA ARG A 120 -12.84 3.16 15.56
C ARG A 120 -12.49 3.90 14.27
N ALA A 121 -12.05 3.17 13.26
CA ALA A 121 -11.79 3.71 11.93
C ALA A 121 -12.16 2.68 10.85
N VAL A 122 -12.61 3.13 9.69
CA VAL A 122 -12.81 2.27 8.53
C VAL A 122 -11.45 2.02 7.89
N ILE A 123 -11.04 0.76 7.79
CA ILE A 123 -9.86 0.38 7.01
C ILE A 123 -10.27 0.29 5.56
N VAL A 124 -9.64 1.07 4.71
CA VAL A 124 -9.97 1.18 3.29
C VAL A 124 -8.82 0.64 2.45
N PRO A 125 -8.76 -0.68 2.20
CA PRO A 125 -7.83 -1.23 1.24
C PRO A 125 -8.21 -0.75 -0.17
N LEU A 126 -7.24 -0.17 -0.86
CA LEU A 126 -7.39 0.37 -2.21
C LEU A 126 -6.56 -0.45 -3.19
N PHE A 127 -7.04 -0.51 -4.42
CA PHE A 127 -6.24 -0.87 -5.56
C PHE A 127 -6.29 0.28 -6.57
N LEU A 128 -5.32 1.15 -6.48
CA LEU A 128 -5.09 2.26 -7.41
C LEU A 128 -3.70 2.13 -7.97
N LEU A 129 -3.58 2.34 -9.26
CA LEU A 129 -2.32 2.33 -9.99
C LEU A 129 -1.77 3.76 -10.13
N TYR A 130 -0.85 3.94 -11.05
CA TYR A 130 -0.37 5.23 -11.53
C TYR A 130 -0.84 5.46 -12.97
N ASP A 131 -0.97 6.73 -13.33
CA ASP A 131 -1.42 7.16 -14.65
C ASP A 131 -0.45 8.12 -15.35
N TYR A 132 0.80 8.16 -14.87
CA TYR A 132 1.86 9.04 -15.34
C TYR A 132 1.56 10.55 -15.18
N THR A 133 0.63 10.94 -14.32
CA THR A 133 0.36 12.36 -14.06
C THR A 133 1.41 12.99 -13.16
N PHE A 134 2.14 12.23 -12.33
CA PHE A 134 3.27 12.72 -11.55
C PHE A 134 4.53 12.96 -12.40
N ARG A 135 4.34 13.58 -13.57
CA ARG A 135 5.43 13.84 -14.53
C ARG A 135 6.49 14.76 -13.95
N PRO A 136 7.78 14.52 -14.33
CA PRO A 136 8.87 15.45 -13.99
C PRO A 136 8.62 16.84 -14.59
N ALA A 137 9.13 17.87 -13.92
CA ALA A 137 9.07 19.23 -14.42
C ALA A 137 9.67 19.34 -15.83
N GLY A 138 9.04 20.15 -16.69
CA GLY A 138 9.47 20.35 -18.08
C GLY A 138 8.98 19.27 -19.04
N THR A 139 8.12 18.33 -18.61
CA THR A 139 7.45 17.36 -19.49
C THR A 139 5.94 17.56 -19.46
N SER A 140 5.30 17.46 -20.63
CA SER A 140 3.86 17.66 -20.81
C SER A 140 3.12 16.36 -21.16
N THR A 141 3.84 15.38 -21.69
CA THR A 141 3.30 14.09 -22.11
C THR A 141 4.02 12.92 -21.45
N LYS A 142 3.35 11.75 -21.40
CA LYS A 142 3.95 10.48 -20.96
C LYS A 142 5.21 10.15 -21.78
N ALA A 143 5.16 10.34 -23.10
CA ALA A 143 6.29 10.04 -23.97
C ALA A 143 7.53 10.88 -23.63
N GLU A 144 7.35 12.17 -23.37
CA GLU A 144 8.44 13.07 -22.93
C GLU A 144 8.99 12.66 -21.56
N ALA A 145 8.12 12.31 -20.60
CA ALA A 145 8.52 11.88 -19.28
C ALA A 145 9.32 10.57 -19.31
N LEU A 146 8.88 9.58 -20.10
CA LEU A 146 9.60 8.33 -20.31
C LEU A 146 10.94 8.57 -21.01
N ALA A 147 10.98 9.40 -22.06
CA ALA A 147 12.21 9.74 -22.77
C ALA A 147 13.23 10.42 -21.82
N LEU A 148 12.77 11.30 -20.94
CA LEU A 148 13.62 11.94 -19.93
C LEU A 148 14.17 10.91 -18.94
N ALA A 149 13.33 9.98 -18.46
CA ALA A 149 13.76 8.90 -17.57
C ALA A 149 14.84 8.02 -18.23
N TYR A 150 14.63 7.58 -19.46
CA TYR A 150 15.64 6.82 -20.23
C TYR A 150 16.95 7.60 -20.40
N LYS A 151 16.88 8.88 -20.72
CA LYS A 151 18.06 9.75 -20.86
C LYS A 151 18.86 9.85 -19.55
N THR A 152 18.19 9.77 -18.41
CA THR A 152 18.83 9.83 -17.08
C THR A 152 19.20 8.44 -16.54
N GLY A 153 19.02 7.38 -17.32
CA GLY A 153 19.35 6.00 -16.94
C GLY A 153 18.32 5.36 -15.99
N VAL A 154 17.14 5.96 -15.83
CA VAL A 154 16.05 5.41 -15.01
C VAL A 154 15.06 4.68 -15.89
N VAL A 155 14.82 3.40 -15.58
CA VAL A 155 13.87 2.55 -16.32
C VAL A 155 12.88 1.95 -15.33
N GLY A 156 11.59 2.20 -15.55
CA GLY A 156 10.53 1.50 -14.81
C GLY A 156 10.37 0.08 -15.38
N THR A 157 10.65 -0.93 -14.55
CA THR A 157 10.48 -2.33 -14.95
C THR A 157 9.03 -2.65 -15.30
N ASP A 158 8.09 -1.91 -14.74
CA ASP A 158 6.66 -1.98 -15.03
C ASP A 158 6.33 -1.81 -16.51
N GLU A 159 7.13 -1.04 -17.25
CA GLU A 159 6.91 -0.86 -18.71
C GLU A 159 6.97 -2.20 -19.48
N ARG A 160 7.62 -3.21 -18.88
CA ARG A 160 7.79 -4.53 -19.47
C ARG A 160 7.01 -5.63 -18.76
N MET A 161 6.74 -5.46 -17.46
CA MET A 161 6.25 -6.55 -16.60
C MET A 161 4.80 -6.33 -16.15
N LEU A 162 4.34 -5.08 -16.05
CA LEU A 162 2.99 -4.74 -15.61
C LEU A 162 2.07 -4.54 -16.83
N HIS A 163 1.34 -5.57 -17.18
CA HIS A 163 0.40 -5.54 -18.30
C HIS A 163 -0.99 -5.07 -17.83
N PRO A 164 -1.67 -4.21 -18.58
CA PRO A 164 -2.98 -3.68 -18.16
C PRO A 164 -4.18 -4.49 -18.67
N ASP A 165 -4.00 -5.66 -19.29
CA ASP A 165 -5.10 -6.42 -19.89
C ASP A 165 -6.30 -6.58 -18.96
N PRO A 166 -7.56 -6.41 -19.41
CA PRO A 166 -8.01 -6.14 -20.77
C PRO A 166 -8.03 -4.63 -21.14
N TYR A 167 -7.56 -3.76 -20.28
CA TYR A 167 -7.56 -2.32 -20.54
C TYR A 167 -6.53 -1.93 -21.60
N PRO A 168 -6.78 -0.88 -22.39
CA PRO A 168 -5.86 -0.48 -23.46
C PRO A 168 -4.54 0.11 -22.95
N SER A 169 -4.48 0.53 -21.68
CA SER A 169 -3.28 1.08 -21.05
C SER A 169 -3.37 1.04 -19.51
N ARG A 170 -2.24 1.25 -18.84
CA ARG A 170 -2.20 1.35 -17.36
C ARG A 170 -3.01 2.55 -16.86
N GLU A 171 -3.01 3.65 -17.62
CA GLU A 171 -3.82 4.83 -17.33
C GLU A 171 -5.31 4.50 -17.37
N ALA A 172 -5.76 3.74 -18.36
CA ALA A 172 -7.15 3.29 -18.45
C ALA A 172 -7.51 2.33 -17.31
N TRP A 173 -6.61 1.45 -16.92
CA TRP A 173 -6.82 0.58 -15.76
C TRP A 173 -6.88 1.39 -14.47
N CYS A 174 -5.95 2.33 -14.26
CA CYS A 174 -5.97 3.25 -13.12
C CYS A 174 -7.32 4.01 -13.05
N GLN A 175 -7.80 4.55 -14.17
CA GLN A 175 -9.09 5.24 -14.24
C GLN A 175 -10.25 4.32 -13.86
N ALA A 176 -10.30 3.10 -14.38
CA ALA A 176 -11.34 2.13 -14.05
C ALA A 176 -11.35 1.80 -12.55
N ARG A 177 -10.17 1.71 -11.92
CA ARG A 177 -10.05 1.49 -10.47
C ARG A 177 -10.57 2.69 -9.66
N ILE A 178 -10.25 3.91 -10.08
CA ILE A 178 -10.78 5.15 -9.48
C ILE A 178 -12.31 5.20 -9.58
N ASP A 179 -12.86 4.90 -10.76
CA ASP A 179 -14.29 4.92 -11.02
C ASP A 179 -15.04 3.88 -10.18
N ALA A 180 -14.47 2.69 -10.00
CA ALA A 180 -15.04 1.64 -9.16
C ALA A 180 -14.94 1.97 -7.65
N THR A 181 -13.87 2.64 -7.23
CA THR A 181 -13.58 2.93 -5.81
C THR A 181 -14.35 4.15 -5.29
N THR A 182 -14.48 5.21 -6.09
CA THR A 182 -15.09 6.48 -5.69
C THR A 182 -16.50 6.33 -5.09
N PRO A 183 -17.46 5.60 -5.70
CA PRO A 183 -18.79 5.43 -5.12
C PRO A 183 -18.77 4.63 -3.82
N ARG A 184 -17.85 3.67 -3.66
CA ARG A 184 -17.70 2.90 -2.42
C ARG A 184 -17.23 3.80 -1.27
N LEU A 185 -16.26 4.68 -1.54
CA LEU A 185 -15.79 5.67 -0.57
C LEU A 185 -16.88 6.69 -0.21
N ALA A 186 -17.66 7.14 -1.19
CA ALA A 186 -18.77 8.07 -0.97
C ALA A 186 -19.90 7.48 -0.10
N ALA A 187 -20.03 6.16 -0.08
CA ALA A 187 -21.04 5.44 0.72
C ALA A 187 -20.60 5.17 2.17
N LEU A 188 -19.38 5.53 2.57
CA LEU A 188 -18.90 5.32 3.93
C LEU A 188 -19.67 6.18 4.95
N ASP A 189 -19.82 5.65 6.17
CA ASP A 189 -20.41 6.40 7.28
C ASP A 189 -19.58 7.67 7.56
N PRO A 190 -20.16 8.87 7.38
CA PRO A 190 -19.41 10.12 7.58
C PRO A 190 -18.98 10.38 9.01
N ARG A 191 -19.48 9.61 9.98
CA ARG A 191 -19.10 9.71 11.40
C ARG A 191 -17.80 8.95 11.73
N LEU A 192 -17.38 8.04 10.87
CA LEU A 192 -16.15 7.28 11.06
C LEU A 192 -15.02 7.86 10.22
N PRO A 193 -13.84 8.08 10.82
CA PRO A 193 -12.64 8.38 10.06
C PRO A 193 -12.14 7.14 9.31
N THR A 194 -11.23 7.35 8.36
CA THR A 194 -10.68 6.27 7.55
C THR A 194 -9.17 6.08 7.78
N ILE A 195 -8.67 4.89 7.49
CA ILE A 195 -7.27 4.60 7.21
C ILE A 195 -7.22 4.17 5.74
N LEU A 196 -6.70 5.05 4.89
CA LEU A 196 -6.57 4.76 3.47
C LEU A 196 -5.28 3.97 3.22
N VAL A 197 -5.39 2.81 2.61
CA VAL A 197 -4.27 1.89 2.39
C VAL A 197 -4.13 1.63 0.90
N ASN A 198 -3.05 2.08 0.30
CA ASN A 198 -2.73 1.84 -1.11
C ASN A 198 -1.23 1.62 -1.25
N HIS A 199 -0.78 0.79 -2.20
CA HIS A 199 0.65 0.60 -2.39
C HIS A 199 1.36 1.87 -2.85
N PHE A 200 0.80 2.56 -3.85
CA PHE A 200 1.32 3.85 -4.31
C PHE A 200 0.83 4.99 -3.42
N PRO A 201 1.64 6.05 -3.18
CA PRO A 201 1.17 7.22 -2.45
C PRO A 201 -0.03 7.88 -3.14
N LEU A 202 -1.00 8.37 -2.36
CA LEU A 202 -2.21 9.03 -2.89
C LEU A 202 -1.97 10.47 -3.36
N THR A 203 -0.85 11.07 -2.98
CA THR A 203 -0.47 12.43 -3.35
C THR A 203 0.94 12.44 -3.91
N ARG A 204 1.28 13.46 -4.66
CA ARG A 204 2.61 13.62 -5.24
C ARG A 204 3.70 14.00 -4.22
N GLU A 205 3.31 14.63 -3.14
CA GLU A 205 4.24 15.21 -2.16
C GLU A 205 5.27 14.19 -1.64
N PRO A 206 4.93 12.95 -1.28
CA PRO A 206 5.92 11.93 -0.87
C PRO A 206 7.02 11.65 -1.89
N THR A 207 6.79 11.91 -3.17
CA THR A 207 7.77 11.63 -4.23
C THR A 207 8.86 12.71 -4.35
N GLN A 208 8.72 13.86 -3.67
CA GLN A 208 9.65 14.98 -3.78
C GLN A 208 11.05 14.67 -3.24
N ILE A 209 11.19 13.66 -2.37
CA ILE A 209 12.49 13.26 -1.82
C ILE A 209 13.22 12.20 -2.64
N LEU A 210 12.61 11.73 -3.73
CA LEU A 210 13.22 10.71 -4.57
C LEU A 210 14.56 11.20 -5.13
N ARG A 211 15.59 10.37 -4.99
CA ARG A 211 16.93 10.64 -5.56
C ARG A 211 16.87 10.85 -7.08
N TYR A 212 15.93 10.19 -7.73
CA TYR A 212 15.65 10.30 -9.16
C TYR A 212 14.23 10.83 -9.36
N PRO A 213 14.01 12.16 -9.41
CA PRO A 213 12.67 12.74 -9.52
C PRO A 213 11.85 12.24 -10.71
N VAL A 214 12.51 11.79 -11.77
CA VAL A 214 11.86 11.19 -12.96
C VAL A 214 11.12 9.88 -12.62
N PHE A 215 11.44 9.23 -11.51
CA PHE A 215 10.76 8.01 -11.06
C PHE A 215 9.33 8.29 -10.57
N ALA A 216 9.02 9.51 -10.17
CA ALA A 216 7.70 9.88 -9.65
C ALA A 216 6.54 9.53 -10.61
N GLN A 217 6.79 9.53 -11.93
CA GLN A 217 5.75 9.22 -12.93
C GLN A 217 5.14 7.82 -12.80
N TRP A 218 5.80 6.90 -12.08
CA TRP A 218 5.31 5.55 -11.78
C TRP A 218 4.76 5.42 -10.34
N CYS A 219 4.53 6.53 -9.63
CA CYS A 219 4.23 6.48 -8.20
C CYS A 219 2.80 6.86 -7.82
N GLY A 220 1.91 7.13 -8.77
CA GLY A 220 0.52 7.46 -8.43
C GLY A 220 -0.17 8.35 -9.45
N THR A 221 -1.25 9.01 -9.00
CA THR A 221 -2.12 9.83 -9.85
C THR A 221 -2.54 11.12 -9.15
N GLU A 222 -2.64 12.22 -9.90
CA GLU A 222 -3.17 13.50 -9.39
C GLU A 222 -4.68 13.41 -9.04
N GLN A 223 -5.39 12.39 -9.50
CA GLN A 223 -6.83 12.25 -9.29
C GLN A 223 -7.20 11.92 -7.84
N THR A 224 -6.25 11.49 -7.03
CA THR A 224 -6.44 11.14 -5.61
C THR A 224 -5.88 12.18 -4.64
N ALA A 225 -5.43 13.33 -5.16
CA ALA A 225 -4.68 14.33 -4.40
C ALA A 225 -5.42 14.89 -3.17
N ASP A 226 -6.76 14.90 -3.18
CA ASP A 226 -7.62 15.38 -2.08
C ASP A 226 -8.26 14.25 -1.25
N TRP A 227 -8.01 12.97 -1.57
CA TRP A 227 -8.73 11.86 -0.96
C TRP A 227 -8.49 11.75 0.55
N HIS A 228 -7.31 12.10 1.02
CA HIS A 228 -7.00 12.11 2.46
C HIS A 228 -7.88 13.09 3.26
N LEU A 229 -8.25 14.23 2.66
CA LEU A 229 -9.20 15.19 3.23
C LEU A 229 -10.64 14.78 2.98
N ARG A 230 -10.96 14.48 1.72
CA ARG A 230 -12.33 14.17 1.27
C ARG A 230 -12.92 13.00 2.02
N TYR A 231 -12.11 11.98 2.34
CA TYR A 231 -12.55 10.79 3.04
C TYR A 231 -12.08 10.74 4.50
N ARG A 232 -11.73 11.90 5.08
CA ARG A 232 -11.44 12.08 6.51
C ARG A 232 -10.41 11.08 7.04
N ALA A 233 -9.29 10.93 6.35
CA ALA A 233 -8.27 10.01 6.75
C ALA A 233 -7.60 10.42 8.07
N LEU A 234 -7.45 9.48 9.00
CA LEU A 234 -6.53 9.58 10.14
C LEU A 234 -5.10 9.31 9.71
N ALA A 235 -4.95 8.40 8.76
CA ALA A 235 -3.68 8.08 8.15
C ALA A 235 -3.87 7.59 6.71
N VAL A 236 -2.85 7.85 5.89
CA VAL A 236 -2.61 7.23 4.58
C VAL A 236 -1.40 6.32 4.74
N VAL A 237 -1.57 5.03 4.45
CA VAL A 237 -0.52 4.01 4.57
C VAL A 237 -0.14 3.55 3.17
N TYR A 238 1.14 3.63 2.85
CA TYR A 238 1.65 3.31 1.51
C TYR A 238 3.06 2.72 1.56
N GLY A 239 3.56 2.25 0.42
CA GLY A 239 4.90 1.73 0.20
C GLY A 239 5.54 2.27 -1.05
N HIS A 240 6.12 1.37 -1.88
CA HIS A 240 6.64 1.64 -3.21
C HIS A 240 7.91 2.50 -3.28
N LEU A 241 8.08 3.47 -2.40
CA LEU A 241 9.22 4.39 -2.46
C LEU A 241 10.47 3.82 -1.77
N HIS A 242 10.33 2.78 -0.95
CA HIS A 242 11.40 2.18 -0.13
C HIS A 242 12.11 3.21 0.77
N ILE A 243 11.34 4.20 1.27
CA ILE A 243 11.85 5.27 2.13
C ILE A 243 10.96 5.36 3.38
N PRO A 244 11.03 4.35 4.29
CA PRO A 244 10.16 4.29 5.46
C PRO A 244 10.27 5.55 6.31
N ARG A 245 9.13 6.24 6.47
CA ARG A 245 9.02 7.49 7.23
C ARG A 245 7.57 7.85 7.53
N THR A 246 7.40 8.66 8.56
CA THR A 246 6.15 9.38 8.85
C THR A 246 6.25 10.81 8.35
N THR A 247 5.25 11.28 7.63
CA THR A 247 5.09 12.67 7.21
C THR A 247 3.68 13.16 7.50
N TRP A 248 3.47 14.47 7.40
CA TRP A 248 2.17 15.09 7.61
C TRP A 248 1.85 16.00 6.44
N GLN A 249 0.65 15.86 5.90
CA GLN A 249 0.11 16.70 4.86
C GLN A 249 -1.32 17.10 5.23
N ASP A 250 -1.61 18.39 5.27
CA ASP A 250 -2.92 18.94 5.62
C ASP A 250 -3.46 18.43 6.97
N GLY A 251 -2.57 18.16 7.94
CA GLY A 251 -2.93 17.61 9.24
C GLY A 251 -3.21 16.10 9.25
N VAL A 252 -3.08 15.41 8.12
CA VAL A 252 -3.21 13.96 8.00
C VAL A 252 -1.83 13.30 8.00
N ARG A 253 -1.71 12.19 8.70
CA ARG A 253 -0.49 11.39 8.79
C ARG A 253 -0.32 10.51 7.56
N PHE A 254 0.87 10.52 6.96
CA PHE A 254 1.27 9.67 5.85
C PHE A 254 2.39 8.75 6.32
N GLU A 255 2.17 7.43 6.23
CA GLU A 255 3.09 6.39 6.67
C GLU A 255 3.60 5.59 5.48
N GLU A 256 4.85 5.77 5.16
CA GLU A 256 5.59 4.90 4.25
C GLU A 256 6.13 3.72 5.06
N VAL A 257 5.73 2.49 4.69
CA VAL A 257 5.93 1.30 5.55
C VAL A 257 6.74 0.20 4.89
N SER A 258 7.56 0.53 3.90
CA SER A 258 8.38 -0.43 3.16
C SER A 258 9.43 -1.13 4.04
N LEU A 259 9.54 -2.44 3.89
CA LEU A 259 10.73 -3.19 4.30
C LEU A 259 11.88 -2.92 3.31
N GLY A 260 11.59 -2.97 2.01
CA GLY A 260 12.52 -2.68 0.92
C GLY A 260 13.47 -3.83 0.60
N TYR A 261 14.38 -3.60 -0.35
CA TYR A 261 15.37 -4.59 -0.75
C TYR A 261 16.48 -4.77 0.30
N PRO A 262 17.09 -5.97 0.44
CA PRO A 262 18.19 -6.19 1.39
C PRO A 262 19.35 -5.20 1.23
N GLN A 263 19.76 -4.89 -0.01
CA GLN A 263 20.85 -3.94 -0.27
C GLN A 263 20.54 -2.50 0.15
N GLU A 264 19.27 -2.11 0.22
CA GLU A 264 18.84 -0.79 0.72
C GLU A 264 18.90 -0.77 2.24
N GLN A 265 18.51 -1.87 2.86
CA GLN A 265 18.58 -2.06 4.31
C GLN A 265 20.03 -2.04 4.80
N ASP A 266 20.95 -2.62 4.05
CA ASP A 266 22.38 -2.62 4.37
C ASP A 266 23.00 -1.21 4.28
N LYS A 267 22.54 -0.38 3.33
CA LYS A 267 22.95 1.03 3.22
C LYS A 267 22.45 1.91 4.35
N TYR A 268 21.33 1.54 4.96
CA TYR A 268 20.67 2.33 5.99
C TYR A 268 20.37 1.46 7.23
N PRO A 269 21.40 0.96 7.92
CA PRO A 269 21.23 0.01 9.04
C PRO A 269 20.48 0.60 10.23
N SER A 270 20.36 1.93 10.32
CA SER A 270 19.56 2.61 11.33
C SER A 270 18.03 2.55 11.06
N ARG A 271 17.61 2.14 9.85
CA ARG A 271 16.19 1.97 9.54
C ARG A 271 15.66 0.74 10.27
N PRO A 272 14.61 0.88 11.08
CA PRO A 272 14.08 -0.26 11.81
C PRO A 272 13.42 -1.26 10.85
N ARG A 273 13.85 -2.51 10.89
CA ARG A 273 13.18 -3.65 10.26
C ARG A 273 12.05 -4.11 11.18
N ARG A 274 10.94 -3.42 11.17
CA ARG A 274 9.81 -3.75 12.06
C ARG A 274 8.48 -3.43 11.37
N LEU A 275 7.42 -4.04 11.88
CA LEU A 275 6.08 -3.62 11.56
C LEU A 275 5.85 -2.21 12.09
N THR A 276 5.26 -1.33 11.28
CA THR A 276 4.90 0.03 11.68
C THR A 276 3.54 0.00 12.36
N GLN A 277 3.45 0.57 13.57
CA GLN A 277 2.17 0.67 14.27
C GLN A 277 1.38 1.88 13.76
N ILE A 278 0.19 1.61 13.24
CA ILE A 278 -0.72 2.63 12.74
C ILE A 278 -1.67 3.08 13.85
N LEU A 279 -2.25 2.14 14.58
CA LEU A 279 -3.10 2.40 15.75
C LEU A 279 -2.77 1.44 16.91
N PRO A 280 -2.88 1.91 18.19
CA PRO A 280 -3.04 3.33 18.57
C PRO A 280 -1.85 4.15 18.07
N SER A 281 -2.09 5.40 17.70
CA SER A 281 -1.01 6.27 17.23
C SER A 281 -0.10 6.67 18.40
N GLU A 282 1.22 6.50 18.23
CA GLU A 282 2.21 6.98 19.20
C GLU A 282 2.26 8.53 19.25
N HIS A 283 1.72 9.20 18.25
CA HIS A 283 1.71 10.66 18.11
C HIS A 283 0.41 11.33 18.59
N ALA A 284 -0.55 10.59 19.15
CA ALA A 284 -1.84 11.13 19.59
C ALA A 284 -1.80 11.93 20.91
N SER A 285 -0.64 12.05 21.56
CA SER A 285 -0.54 12.64 22.90
C SER A 285 -0.39 14.16 22.96
N THR A 286 -0.34 14.89 21.83
CA THR A 286 0.01 16.34 21.87
C THR A 286 -1.14 17.29 21.51
N VAL A 287 -2.30 16.81 21.06
CA VAL A 287 -3.42 17.69 20.62
C VAL A 287 -4.59 17.73 21.59
N ALA A 288 -4.64 16.89 22.62
CA ALA A 288 -5.74 16.84 23.59
C ALA A 288 -5.60 17.85 24.76
N GLY A 289 -4.62 18.75 24.74
CA GLY A 289 -4.25 19.62 25.86
C GLY A 289 -4.70 21.08 25.82
N ASN A 290 -5.35 21.57 24.77
CA ASN A 290 -5.71 22.98 24.66
C ASN A 290 -7.14 23.22 24.19
N LEU A 291 -8.13 22.73 24.92
CA LEU A 291 -9.51 23.25 24.93
C LEU A 291 -10.05 23.18 26.35
N VAL A 292 -9.66 24.17 27.15
CA VAL A 292 -10.39 24.63 28.34
C VAL A 292 -10.60 26.11 28.18
#